data_2a6bbec34b6e6eb963a78931d8563ab9
#
_entry.id   2a6bbec34b6e6eb963a78931d8563ab9
#
_cell.length_a   1.000
_cell.length_b   1.000
_cell.length_c   1.000
_cell.angle_alpha   90.00
_cell.angle_beta   90.00
_cell.angle_gamma   90.00
#
_symmetry.space_group_name_H-M   'P 1'
#
loop_
_entity.id
_entity.type
_entity.pdbx_description
1 polymer ?
#
loop_
_entity_poly.entity_id
_entity_poly.type
_entity_poly.pdbx_seq_one_letter_code
_entity_poly.pdbx_strand_id
1 'polypeptide(L)'
;MLFHTPKQHYGLKIQTQKERVFKMAQNYYQKDIETMSAEDMKKLQSEKLVKQVKHVYENVPYYRNLMDEKGVKPEDIKGIEDLHKLPFLTKADLRDAYPYGLLANPLEDCVRIQSTSGTTGRRVVAFYTQKDIDLWEDCCARAIVAAGGTNKDVCQVAYGYGLFTGGPGLNGGSHKVGCLTLPMSSGNTERQIQFMTDLNATILCCTPSYAAYIGETLKEQGYKPEDIPLKAGIFGAEPWTEEMRKGIEETLGIKAYDIYGLTETTGPGVAFECSEQTGMHVNEDHFYAEIIDPDTGEVLPEGEKGELVFTSLDKEAFPLLRYRTRDICVLSRKKCSCGRTLVKMAKPMGRTDDMLIIRGVNVFPSQIETVLLKEGYDPNYQIVVDRVNNNDTFEVNVEMTQEQFTDKVSDVLKMEKALSNAMKIMLGINPTVHLVAPKTIARSEGKAVRIIDKRKLV
;
A
#
# COMPACT_ATOMS: atom_id res chain seq x y z
N MET A 1 26.70 42.70 2.23
CA MET A 1 25.53 43.48 1.76
C MET A 1 24.31 42.61 1.90
N LEU A 2 23.50 42.87 2.91
CA LEU A 2 22.27 42.16 3.24
C LEU A 2 21.15 42.71 2.37
N PHE A 3 20.58 41.88 1.49
CA PHE A 3 19.34 42.22 0.80
C PHE A 3 18.14 41.79 1.66
N HIS A 4 17.54 42.74 2.35
CA HIS A 4 16.21 42.64 2.91
C HIS A 4 15.21 43.00 1.82
N THR A 5 14.41 42.02 1.33
CA THR A 5 13.23 42.30 0.54
C THR A 5 11.99 42.18 1.42
N PRO A 6 11.02 43.10 1.37
CA PRO A 6 9.84 43.05 2.20
C PRO A 6 8.88 41.94 1.72
N LYS A 7 8.43 41.09 2.65
CA LYS A 7 7.35 40.14 2.43
C LYS A 7 6.05 40.89 2.08
N GLN A 8 5.65 40.86 0.81
CA GLN A 8 4.28 41.18 0.42
C GLN A 8 3.37 40.03 0.83
N HIS A 9 2.65 40.23 1.92
CA HIS A 9 1.54 39.35 2.30
C HIS A 9 0.40 39.53 1.32
N TYR A 10 0.20 38.58 0.43
CA TYR A 10 -1.08 38.39 -0.22
C TYR A 10 -2.06 37.86 0.84
N GLY A 11 -2.92 38.75 1.33
CA GLY A 11 -3.88 38.42 2.37
C GLY A 11 -5.01 37.52 1.88
N LEU A 12 -4.77 36.23 1.80
CA LEU A 12 -5.81 35.23 1.84
C LEU A 12 -6.14 34.98 3.31
N LYS A 13 -7.35 35.38 3.74
CA LYS A 13 -7.86 35.09 5.09
C LYS A 13 -7.83 33.59 5.32
N ILE A 14 -6.96 33.14 6.19
CA ILE A 14 -6.94 31.78 6.72
C ILE A 14 -8.21 31.65 7.58
N GLN A 15 -9.22 30.92 7.10
CA GLN A 15 -10.33 30.49 7.91
C GLN A 15 -9.82 29.51 8.96
N THR A 16 -10.02 29.87 10.23
CA THR A 16 -9.55 29.05 11.36
C THR A 16 -10.27 27.71 11.40
N GLN A 17 -9.52 26.67 11.79
CA GLN A 17 -9.91 25.25 11.85
C GLN A 17 -11.20 24.92 12.64
N LYS A 18 -11.70 25.83 13.47
CA LYS A 18 -12.91 25.62 14.30
C LYS A 18 -14.22 25.46 13.54
N GLU A 19 -14.29 25.80 12.25
CA GLU A 19 -15.49 25.65 11.42
C GLU A 19 -15.43 24.44 10.46
N ARG A 20 -14.36 23.66 10.48
CA ARG A 20 -14.20 22.46 9.66
C ARG A 20 -14.77 21.19 10.32
N VAL A 21 -15.98 21.24 10.87
CA VAL A 21 -16.80 20.04 10.98
C VAL A 21 -17.28 19.73 9.55
N PHE A 22 -16.43 19.02 8.81
CA PHE A 22 -16.80 18.49 7.51
C PHE A 22 -17.92 17.46 7.71
N LYS A 23 -19.16 17.87 7.49
CA LYS A 23 -20.13 16.97 6.89
C LYS A 23 -19.57 16.67 5.51
N MET A 24 -18.74 15.62 5.40
CA MET A 24 -18.21 15.19 4.10
C MET A 24 -19.44 14.82 3.27
N ALA A 25 -19.74 15.64 2.26
CA ALA A 25 -20.62 15.20 1.20
C ALA A 25 -20.07 13.88 0.69
N GLN A 26 -20.93 12.89 0.45
CA GLN A 26 -20.52 11.61 -0.12
C GLN A 26 -19.90 11.91 -1.49
N ASN A 27 -18.56 11.93 -1.55
CA ASN A 27 -17.84 12.29 -2.75
C ASN A 27 -17.47 11.03 -3.53
N TYR A 28 -18.00 10.93 -4.75
CA TYR A 28 -17.69 9.87 -5.70
C TYR A 28 -17.04 10.47 -6.93
N TYR A 29 -16.02 9.80 -7.46
CA TYR A 29 -15.45 10.14 -8.77
C TYR A 29 -16.32 9.58 -9.90
N GLN A 30 -16.75 8.31 -9.75
CA GLN A 30 -17.63 7.59 -10.69
C GLN A 30 -18.80 6.96 -9.92
N LYS A 31 -19.75 7.78 -9.52
CA LYS A 31 -20.84 7.39 -8.62
C LYS A 31 -21.58 6.14 -9.07
N ASP A 32 -21.92 6.03 -10.36
CA ASP A 32 -22.71 4.90 -10.89
C ASP A 32 -21.98 3.56 -10.71
N ILE A 33 -20.64 3.57 -10.78
CA ILE A 33 -19.80 2.39 -10.52
C ILE A 33 -19.65 2.18 -9.02
N GLU A 34 -19.25 3.21 -8.28
CA GLU A 34 -18.91 3.11 -6.86
C GLU A 34 -20.12 2.76 -5.97
N THR A 35 -21.34 2.95 -6.49
CA THR A 35 -22.60 2.63 -5.80
C THR A 35 -23.47 1.62 -6.56
N MET A 36 -22.88 0.90 -7.52
CA MET A 36 -23.55 -0.13 -8.32
C MET A 36 -24.04 -1.27 -7.42
N SER A 37 -25.19 -1.87 -7.72
CA SER A 37 -25.66 -3.02 -6.96
C SER A 37 -24.70 -4.20 -7.07
N ALA A 38 -24.64 -5.05 -6.04
CA ALA A 38 -23.77 -6.25 -6.08
C ALA A 38 -24.15 -7.19 -7.23
N GLU A 39 -25.43 -7.24 -7.61
CA GLU A 39 -25.93 -8.05 -8.72
C GLU A 39 -25.45 -7.51 -10.08
N ASP A 40 -25.58 -6.19 -10.30
CA ASP A 40 -25.11 -5.55 -11.53
C ASP A 40 -23.57 -5.60 -11.64
N MET A 41 -22.87 -5.41 -10.53
CA MET A 41 -21.42 -5.55 -10.47
C MET A 41 -20.98 -6.97 -10.85
N LYS A 42 -21.63 -7.99 -10.30
CA LYS A 42 -21.36 -9.39 -10.63
C LYS A 42 -21.59 -9.69 -12.12
N LYS A 43 -22.63 -9.12 -12.71
CA LYS A 43 -22.89 -9.24 -14.16
C LYS A 43 -21.78 -8.57 -14.97
N LEU A 44 -21.43 -7.34 -14.63
CA LEU A 44 -20.32 -6.61 -15.28
C LEU A 44 -19.00 -7.38 -15.20
N GLN A 45 -18.67 -7.90 -14.01
CA GLN A 45 -17.46 -8.69 -13.79
C GLN A 45 -17.47 -9.97 -14.64
N SER A 46 -18.60 -10.67 -14.73
CA SER A 46 -18.74 -11.88 -15.53
C SER A 46 -18.52 -11.60 -17.02
N GLU A 47 -19.15 -10.55 -17.54
CA GLU A 47 -18.99 -10.14 -18.93
C GLU A 47 -17.53 -9.77 -19.27
N LYS A 48 -16.85 -9.07 -18.38
CA LYS A 48 -15.44 -8.70 -18.53
C LYS A 48 -14.51 -9.92 -18.41
N LEU A 49 -14.76 -10.81 -17.44
CA LEU A 49 -13.95 -12.02 -17.25
C LEU A 49 -13.96 -12.91 -18.49
N VAL A 50 -15.14 -13.17 -19.08
CA VAL A 50 -15.25 -13.99 -20.30
C VAL A 50 -14.39 -13.43 -21.43
N LYS A 51 -14.42 -12.11 -21.62
CA LYS A 51 -13.60 -11.43 -22.65
C LYS A 51 -12.11 -11.53 -22.31
N GLN A 52 -11.76 -11.33 -21.05
CA GLN A 52 -10.37 -11.35 -20.59
C GLN A 52 -9.73 -12.72 -20.70
N VAL A 53 -10.47 -13.78 -20.32
CA VAL A 53 -10.00 -15.17 -20.46
C VAL A 53 -9.77 -15.52 -21.93
N LYS A 54 -10.67 -15.14 -22.82
CA LYS A 54 -10.48 -15.32 -24.26
C LYS A 54 -9.25 -14.56 -24.75
N HIS A 55 -9.09 -13.30 -24.34
CA HIS A 55 -7.95 -12.45 -24.73
C HIS A 55 -6.60 -13.08 -24.34
N VAL A 56 -6.46 -13.52 -23.08
CA VAL A 56 -5.19 -14.13 -22.63
C VAL A 56 -4.94 -15.49 -23.27
N TYR A 57 -5.97 -16.30 -23.49
CA TYR A 57 -5.83 -17.61 -24.13
C TYR A 57 -5.36 -17.48 -25.60
N GLU A 58 -5.89 -16.50 -26.33
CA GLU A 58 -5.54 -16.28 -27.73
C GLU A 58 -4.14 -15.65 -27.90
N ASN A 59 -3.75 -14.75 -27.00
CA ASN A 59 -2.57 -13.90 -27.20
C ASN A 59 -1.36 -14.27 -26.32
N VAL A 60 -1.56 -15.02 -25.23
CA VAL A 60 -0.49 -15.34 -24.27
C VAL A 60 -0.27 -16.86 -24.23
N PRO A 61 0.77 -17.38 -24.91
CA PRO A 61 1.07 -18.83 -24.92
C PRO A 61 1.23 -19.42 -23.52
N TYR A 62 1.77 -18.65 -22.57
CA TYR A 62 1.91 -19.08 -21.16
C TYR A 62 0.56 -19.45 -20.54
N TYR A 63 -0.45 -18.58 -20.65
CA TYR A 63 -1.80 -18.86 -20.14
C TYR A 63 -2.47 -20.02 -20.88
N ARG A 64 -2.30 -20.08 -22.21
CA ARG A 64 -2.85 -21.18 -23.02
C ARG A 64 -2.34 -22.53 -22.53
N ASN A 65 -1.02 -22.64 -22.31
CA ASN A 65 -0.41 -23.88 -21.82
C ASN A 65 -0.96 -24.27 -20.43
N LEU A 66 -0.98 -23.31 -19.47
CA LEU A 66 -1.52 -23.58 -18.13
C LEU A 66 -2.99 -24.01 -18.16
N MET A 67 -3.80 -23.39 -19.00
CA MET A 67 -5.22 -23.73 -19.14
C MET A 67 -5.40 -25.11 -19.81
N ASP A 68 -4.62 -25.39 -20.85
CA ASP A 68 -4.66 -26.67 -21.55
C ASP A 68 -4.19 -27.83 -20.68
N GLU A 69 -3.15 -27.65 -19.89
CA GLU A 69 -2.68 -28.62 -18.89
C GLU A 69 -3.77 -28.93 -17.84
N LYS A 70 -4.56 -27.93 -17.48
CA LYS A 70 -5.69 -28.09 -16.55
C LYS A 70 -6.97 -28.58 -17.22
N GLY A 71 -6.96 -28.70 -18.56
CA GLY A 71 -8.13 -29.13 -19.34
C GLY A 71 -9.24 -28.07 -19.40
N VAL A 72 -8.92 -26.79 -19.26
CA VAL A 72 -9.88 -25.66 -19.25
C VAL A 72 -9.74 -24.87 -20.53
N LYS A 73 -10.86 -24.57 -21.18
CA LYS A 73 -10.94 -23.75 -22.38
C LYS A 73 -11.70 -22.45 -22.07
N PRO A 74 -11.53 -21.39 -22.90
CA PRO A 74 -12.29 -20.16 -22.72
C PRO A 74 -13.80 -20.35 -22.65
N GLU A 75 -14.33 -21.31 -23.38
CA GLU A 75 -15.78 -21.66 -23.43
C GLU A 75 -16.32 -22.23 -22.12
N ASP A 76 -15.44 -22.74 -21.25
CA ASP A 76 -15.79 -23.29 -19.95
C ASP A 76 -16.01 -22.19 -18.90
N ILE A 77 -15.60 -20.94 -19.21
CA ILE A 77 -15.73 -19.80 -18.33
C ILE A 77 -16.86 -18.90 -18.85
N LYS A 78 -17.99 -18.93 -18.14
CA LYS A 78 -19.20 -18.17 -18.49
C LYS A 78 -19.46 -16.99 -17.57
N GLY A 79 -18.74 -16.93 -16.46
CA GLY A 79 -18.85 -15.86 -15.46
C GLY A 79 -17.90 -16.08 -14.31
N ILE A 80 -18.01 -15.20 -13.29
CA ILE A 80 -17.10 -15.23 -12.14
C ILE A 80 -17.27 -16.50 -11.28
N GLU A 81 -18.39 -17.20 -11.37
CA GLU A 81 -18.59 -18.50 -10.72
C GLU A 81 -17.65 -19.57 -11.23
N ASP A 82 -17.20 -19.46 -12.47
CA ASP A 82 -16.29 -20.42 -13.10
C ASP A 82 -14.81 -20.07 -12.86
N LEU A 83 -14.52 -18.96 -12.20
CA LEU A 83 -13.16 -18.45 -11.98
C LEU A 83 -12.26 -19.51 -11.31
N HIS A 84 -12.81 -20.28 -10.38
CA HIS A 84 -12.11 -21.38 -9.67
C HIS A 84 -11.53 -22.45 -10.61
N LYS A 85 -12.04 -22.59 -11.83
CA LYS A 85 -11.53 -23.52 -12.85
C LYS A 85 -10.17 -23.08 -13.38
N LEU A 86 -9.89 -21.78 -13.41
CA LEU A 86 -8.64 -21.22 -13.92
C LEU A 86 -7.45 -21.55 -13.00
N PRO A 87 -6.24 -21.72 -13.57
CA PRO A 87 -5.02 -21.88 -12.78
C PRO A 87 -4.68 -20.61 -12.02
N PHE A 88 -3.95 -20.78 -10.91
CA PHE A 88 -3.32 -19.66 -10.23
C PHE A 88 -2.07 -19.20 -10.95
N LEU A 89 -1.76 -17.91 -10.81
CA LEU A 89 -0.43 -17.35 -11.07
C LEU A 89 0.24 -16.95 -9.77
N THR A 90 1.55 -17.11 -9.74
CA THR A 90 2.42 -16.69 -8.64
C THR A 90 3.48 -15.72 -9.13
N LYS A 91 4.21 -15.11 -8.21
CA LYS A 91 5.34 -14.24 -8.55
C LYS A 91 6.49 -14.99 -9.25
N ALA A 92 6.61 -16.30 -9.03
CA ALA A 92 7.57 -17.16 -9.72
C ALA A 92 7.23 -17.23 -11.21
N ASP A 93 5.96 -17.50 -11.55
CA ASP A 93 5.48 -17.53 -12.95
C ASP A 93 5.78 -16.23 -13.68
N LEU A 94 5.58 -15.07 -13.03
CA LEU A 94 5.88 -13.77 -13.62
C LEU A 94 7.38 -13.57 -13.89
N ARG A 95 8.24 -14.13 -13.02
CA ARG A 95 9.69 -14.06 -13.18
C ARG A 95 10.19 -15.01 -14.29
N ASP A 96 9.60 -16.18 -14.38
CA ASP A 96 9.94 -17.17 -15.40
C ASP A 96 9.51 -16.72 -16.80
N ALA A 97 8.36 -16.04 -16.88
CA ALA A 97 7.86 -15.42 -18.11
C ALA A 97 8.54 -14.09 -18.49
N TYR A 98 9.54 -13.63 -17.73
CA TYR A 98 10.24 -12.36 -18.00
C TYR A 98 11.00 -12.38 -19.34
N PRO A 99 11.01 -11.28 -20.14
CA PRO A 99 10.24 -10.05 -19.89
C PRO A 99 8.86 -10.01 -20.54
N TYR A 100 8.62 -10.75 -21.63
CA TYR A 100 7.45 -10.60 -22.50
C TYR A 100 6.48 -11.78 -22.46
N GLY A 101 6.77 -12.82 -21.71
CA GLY A 101 6.01 -14.07 -21.73
C GLY A 101 4.55 -13.96 -21.29
N LEU A 102 4.18 -12.88 -20.60
CA LEU A 102 2.79 -12.56 -20.22
C LEU A 102 2.24 -11.33 -20.92
N LEU A 103 2.96 -10.80 -21.92
CA LEU A 103 2.46 -9.68 -22.72
C LEU A 103 1.35 -10.16 -23.66
N ALA A 104 0.18 -9.52 -23.57
CA ALA A 104 -1.01 -9.91 -24.34
C ALA A 104 -1.28 -9.02 -25.56
N ASN A 105 -0.54 -7.93 -25.73
CA ASN A 105 -0.62 -7.01 -26.87
C ASN A 105 0.72 -6.89 -27.58
N PRO A 106 0.76 -6.47 -28.86
CA PRO A 106 1.99 -6.04 -29.53
C PRO A 106 2.70 -4.92 -28.75
N LEU A 107 4.04 -4.89 -28.77
CA LEU A 107 4.82 -3.86 -28.05
C LEU A 107 4.50 -2.44 -28.50
N GLU A 108 4.18 -2.25 -29.77
CA GLU A 108 3.80 -0.96 -30.36
C GLU A 108 2.51 -0.38 -29.78
N ASP A 109 1.63 -1.21 -29.19
CA ASP A 109 0.41 -0.78 -28.53
C ASP A 109 0.68 -0.36 -27.06
N CYS A 110 1.87 -0.68 -26.55
CA CYS A 110 2.23 -0.37 -25.16
C CYS A 110 2.90 1.01 -25.07
N VAL A 111 2.38 1.85 -24.19
CA VAL A 111 2.87 3.24 -23.98
C VAL A 111 3.75 3.38 -22.74
N ARG A 112 3.76 2.38 -21.86
CA ARG A 112 4.51 2.43 -20.59
C ARG A 112 4.94 1.05 -20.11
N ILE A 113 6.07 1.03 -19.39
CA ILE A 113 6.58 -0.12 -18.64
C ILE A 113 6.79 0.33 -17.21
N GLN A 114 6.37 -0.50 -16.24
CA GLN A 114 6.70 -0.37 -14.83
C GLN A 114 7.37 -1.66 -14.33
N SER A 115 8.04 -1.59 -13.18
CA SER A 115 8.78 -2.75 -12.66
C SER A 115 8.79 -2.75 -11.14
N THR A 116 8.81 -3.96 -10.57
CA THR A 116 9.06 -4.15 -9.14
C THR A 116 10.51 -3.81 -8.77
N SER A 117 10.78 -3.55 -7.50
CA SER A 117 12.15 -3.23 -7.01
C SER A 117 13.18 -4.33 -7.25
N GLY A 118 12.74 -5.61 -7.31
CA GLY A 118 13.63 -6.76 -7.53
C GLY A 118 14.50 -7.13 -6.32
N THR A 119 14.15 -6.70 -5.12
CA THR A 119 14.91 -6.97 -3.88
C THR A 119 15.06 -8.46 -3.56
N THR A 120 14.13 -9.31 -4.04
CA THR A 120 14.10 -10.76 -3.79
C THR A 120 14.41 -11.61 -5.04
N GLY A 121 15.11 -11.06 -6.03
CA GLY A 121 15.47 -11.76 -7.27
C GLY A 121 15.14 -10.97 -8.54
N ARG A 122 14.91 -11.68 -9.69
CA ARG A 122 14.60 -11.03 -10.96
C ARG A 122 13.36 -10.15 -10.83
N ARG A 123 13.43 -8.94 -11.37
CA ARG A 123 12.30 -8.00 -11.39
C ARG A 123 11.13 -8.54 -12.19
N VAL A 124 9.93 -8.19 -11.81
CA VAL A 124 8.74 -8.32 -12.66
C VAL A 124 8.57 -7.01 -13.41
N VAL A 125 8.28 -7.09 -14.70
CA VAL A 125 7.90 -5.96 -15.54
C VAL A 125 6.43 -6.06 -15.88
N ALA A 126 5.74 -4.95 -15.84
CA ALA A 126 4.34 -4.82 -16.23
C ALA A 126 4.22 -3.80 -17.39
N PHE A 127 3.42 -4.13 -18.38
CA PHE A 127 3.19 -3.32 -19.57
C PHE A 127 1.81 -2.69 -19.51
N TYR A 128 1.66 -1.54 -20.16
CA TYR A 128 0.41 -0.78 -20.17
C TYR A 128 0.14 -0.22 -21.55
N THR A 129 -1.07 -0.48 -22.06
CA THR A 129 -1.64 0.32 -23.15
C THR A 129 -2.10 1.67 -22.63
N GLN A 130 -2.50 2.58 -23.52
CA GLN A 130 -3.11 3.85 -23.08
C GLN A 130 -4.38 3.60 -22.25
N LYS A 131 -5.19 2.62 -22.62
CA LYS A 131 -6.40 2.26 -21.89
C LYS A 131 -6.08 1.71 -20.49
N ASP A 132 -5.01 0.93 -20.33
CA ASP A 132 -4.53 0.48 -19.01
C ASP A 132 -4.11 1.67 -18.13
N ILE A 133 -3.48 2.69 -18.73
CA ILE A 133 -3.12 3.92 -18.00
C ILE A 133 -4.37 4.67 -17.58
N ASP A 134 -5.34 4.86 -18.48
CA ASP A 134 -6.58 5.58 -18.18
C ASP A 134 -7.37 4.90 -17.05
N LEU A 135 -7.49 3.58 -17.09
CA LEU A 135 -8.07 2.75 -16.04
C LEU A 135 -7.36 2.96 -14.68
N TRP A 136 -6.05 2.89 -14.69
CA TRP A 136 -5.23 3.06 -13.49
C TRP A 136 -5.39 4.45 -12.88
N GLU A 137 -5.36 5.48 -13.71
CA GLU A 137 -5.56 6.87 -13.29
C GLU A 137 -6.97 7.08 -12.71
N ASP A 138 -8.00 6.45 -13.28
CA ASP A 138 -9.37 6.49 -12.73
C ASP A 138 -9.45 5.82 -11.35
N CYS A 139 -8.80 4.68 -11.15
CA CYS A 139 -8.70 4.02 -9.83
C CYS A 139 -8.06 4.93 -8.78
N CYS A 140 -6.96 5.60 -9.14
CA CYS A 140 -6.30 6.56 -8.25
C CYS A 140 -7.15 7.82 -8.02
N ALA A 141 -7.90 8.29 -9.02
CA ALA A 141 -8.83 9.42 -8.88
C ALA A 141 -9.95 9.11 -7.88
N ARG A 142 -10.50 7.87 -7.91
CA ARG A 142 -11.48 7.42 -6.90
C ARG A 142 -10.90 7.48 -5.48
N ALA A 143 -9.65 7.07 -5.29
CA ALA A 143 -8.96 7.16 -3.99
C ALA A 143 -8.81 8.62 -3.52
N ILE A 144 -8.38 9.52 -4.40
CA ILE A 144 -8.20 10.94 -4.08
C ILE A 144 -9.54 11.59 -3.72
N VAL A 145 -10.61 11.32 -4.50
CA VAL A 145 -11.94 11.87 -4.23
C VAL A 145 -12.54 11.27 -2.95
N ALA A 146 -12.33 9.99 -2.67
CA ALA A 146 -12.77 9.34 -1.43
C ALA A 146 -12.07 9.91 -0.18
N ALA A 147 -10.82 10.37 -0.31
CA ALA A 147 -10.07 11.10 0.71
C ALA A 147 -10.48 12.59 0.82
N GLY A 148 -11.49 13.04 0.06
CA GLY A 148 -11.98 14.41 0.06
C GLY A 148 -11.24 15.36 -0.88
N GLY A 149 -10.49 14.82 -1.86
CA GLY A 149 -9.81 15.60 -2.89
C GLY A 149 -10.77 16.18 -3.93
N THR A 150 -10.46 17.36 -4.42
CA THR A 150 -11.22 18.12 -5.40
C THR A 150 -10.29 18.89 -6.34
N ASN A 151 -10.80 19.50 -7.38
CA ASN A 151 -10.06 20.38 -8.29
C ASN A 151 -9.56 21.70 -7.65
N LYS A 152 -9.82 21.91 -6.37
CA LYS A 152 -9.30 23.08 -5.60
C LYS A 152 -8.08 22.71 -4.76
N ASP A 153 -7.68 21.44 -4.79
CA ASP A 153 -6.63 20.92 -3.96
C ASP A 153 -5.26 20.93 -4.66
N VAL A 154 -4.22 21.06 -3.86
CA VAL A 154 -2.83 20.89 -4.26
C VAL A 154 -2.39 19.53 -3.74
N CYS A 155 -2.12 18.59 -4.66
CA CYS A 155 -1.76 17.22 -4.36
C CYS A 155 -0.25 17.02 -4.50
N GLN A 156 0.44 16.87 -3.38
CA GLN A 156 1.87 16.58 -3.35
C GLN A 156 2.12 15.08 -3.44
N VAL A 157 2.72 14.64 -4.55
CA VAL A 157 3.06 13.23 -4.79
C VAL A 157 4.53 13.01 -4.45
N ALA A 158 4.78 12.49 -3.26
CA ALA A 158 6.08 12.20 -2.68
C ALA A 158 6.41 10.69 -2.73
N TYR A 159 5.81 9.95 -3.66
CA TYR A 159 6.22 8.60 -4.05
C TYR A 159 7.31 8.64 -5.11
N GLY A 160 8.16 7.62 -5.14
CA GLY A 160 9.13 7.45 -6.23
C GLY A 160 8.47 7.36 -7.60
N TYR A 161 9.13 7.91 -8.59
CA TYR A 161 8.79 7.85 -10.01
C TYR A 161 9.68 6.85 -10.75
N GLY A 162 9.73 6.93 -12.05
CA GLY A 162 10.47 6.00 -12.91
C GLY A 162 9.74 4.66 -13.02
N LEU A 163 10.42 3.57 -12.69
CA LEU A 163 9.83 2.22 -12.78
C LEU A 163 8.89 1.86 -11.64
N PHE A 164 8.89 2.62 -10.54
CA PHE A 164 7.98 2.43 -9.42
C PHE A 164 6.60 3.01 -9.73
N THR A 165 5.53 2.30 -9.35
CA THR A 165 4.15 2.66 -9.75
C THR A 165 3.50 3.74 -8.89
N GLY A 166 4.00 3.98 -7.66
CA GLY A 166 3.35 4.89 -6.71
C GLY A 166 3.22 6.32 -7.22
N GLY A 167 4.33 6.91 -7.67
CA GLY A 167 4.34 8.27 -8.22
C GLY A 167 3.45 8.43 -9.45
N PRO A 168 3.68 7.68 -10.53
CA PRO A 168 2.90 7.82 -11.77
C PRO A 168 1.41 7.63 -11.60
N GLY A 169 0.96 6.63 -10.80
CA GLY A 169 -0.46 6.37 -10.61
C GLY A 169 -1.19 7.50 -9.89
N LEU A 170 -0.65 7.95 -8.76
CA LEU A 170 -1.27 9.04 -8.01
C LEU A 170 -1.15 10.39 -8.71
N ASN A 171 -0.07 10.61 -9.49
CA ASN A 171 0.06 11.77 -10.35
C ASN A 171 -1.07 11.82 -11.40
N GLY A 172 -1.28 10.71 -12.13
CA GLY A 172 -2.34 10.62 -13.13
C GLY A 172 -3.73 10.75 -12.52
N GLY A 173 -3.99 10.06 -11.39
CA GLY A 173 -5.25 10.22 -10.65
C GLY A 173 -5.51 11.65 -10.18
N SER A 174 -4.46 12.35 -9.73
CA SER A 174 -4.53 13.76 -9.33
C SER A 174 -4.92 14.67 -10.52
N HIS A 175 -4.35 14.42 -11.70
CA HIS A 175 -4.74 15.12 -12.94
C HIS A 175 -6.18 14.84 -13.34
N LYS A 176 -6.65 13.58 -13.22
CA LYS A 176 -8.06 13.21 -13.51
C LYS A 176 -9.07 13.93 -12.61
N VAL A 177 -8.70 14.14 -11.33
CA VAL A 177 -9.52 14.94 -10.39
C VAL A 177 -9.46 16.44 -10.69
N GLY A 178 -8.43 16.89 -11.38
CA GLY A 178 -8.16 18.30 -11.67
C GLY A 178 -7.42 19.04 -10.55
N CYS A 179 -6.74 18.32 -9.63
CA CYS A 179 -5.88 18.93 -8.63
C CYS A 179 -4.67 19.61 -9.27
N LEU A 180 -4.13 20.63 -8.60
CA LEU A 180 -2.77 21.08 -8.90
C LEU A 180 -1.79 20.05 -8.33
N THR A 181 -1.07 19.36 -9.21
CA THR A 181 -0.17 18.26 -8.81
C THR A 181 1.25 18.77 -8.61
N LEU A 182 1.86 18.43 -7.46
CA LEU A 182 3.28 18.61 -7.17
C LEU A 182 4.00 17.26 -7.29
N PRO A 183 4.68 16.96 -8.42
CA PRO A 183 5.34 15.68 -8.66
C PRO A 183 6.74 15.64 -8.02
N MET A 184 6.79 15.62 -6.69
CA MET A 184 8.02 15.81 -5.91
C MET A 184 8.97 14.62 -5.96
N SER A 185 8.44 13.40 -6.22
CA SER A 185 9.16 12.14 -5.99
C SER A 185 9.49 11.91 -4.51
N SER A 186 10.15 10.80 -4.18
CA SER A 186 10.61 10.54 -2.80
C SER A 186 11.95 11.25 -2.53
N GLY A 187 12.26 11.46 -1.26
CA GLY A 187 13.52 12.05 -0.81
C GLY A 187 13.55 13.58 -0.75
N ASN A 188 14.68 14.10 -0.29
CA ASN A 188 14.91 15.52 -0.05
C ASN A 188 13.82 16.17 0.83
N THR A 189 13.71 15.67 2.07
CA THR A 189 12.63 16.01 3.00
C THR A 189 12.50 17.52 3.28
N GLU A 190 13.62 18.25 3.33
CA GLU A 190 13.59 19.71 3.48
C GLU A 190 12.84 20.39 2.33
N ARG A 191 13.14 19.97 1.09
CA ARG A 191 12.44 20.50 -0.11
C ARG A 191 10.97 20.07 -0.14
N GLN A 192 10.65 18.87 0.34
CA GLN A 192 9.25 18.42 0.48
C GLN A 192 8.46 19.37 1.39
N ILE A 193 9.03 19.71 2.56
CA ILE A 193 8.42 20.61 3.54
C ILE A 193 8.31 22.02 2.98
N GLN A 194 9.39 22.53 2.36
CA GLN A 194 9.38 23.85 1.76
C GLN A 194 8.25 24.00 0.73
N PHE A 195 8.15 23.08 -0.24
CA PHE A 195 7.10 23.14 -1.27
C PHE A 195 5.70 22.92 -0.69
N MET A 196 5.57 22.04 0.31
CA MET A 196 4.33 21.83 1.03
C MET A 196 3.79 23.12 1.63
N THR A 197 4.64 23.88 2.28
CA THR A 197 4.28 25.14 2.96
C THR A 197 4.14 26.31 1.99
N ASP A 198 5.09 26.49 1.07
CA ASP A 198 5.10 27.62 0.13
C ASP A 198 3.92 27.57 -0.86
N LEU A 199 3.54 26.36 -1.30
CA LEU A 199 2.47 26.14 -2.28
C LEU A 199 1.16 25.68 -1.64
N ASN A 200 1.06 25.63 -0.31
CA ASN A 200 -0.12 25.22 0.44
C ASN A 200 -0.66 23.86 -0.03
N ALA A 201 0.21 22.84 -0.06
CA ALA A 201 -0.22 21.49 -0.40
C ALA A 201 -1.29 21.00 0.58
N THR A 202 -2.41 20.49 0.07
CA THR A 202 -3.56 20.07 0.89
C THR A 202 -3.71 18.56 0.98
N ILE A 203 -3.09 17.82 0.06
CA ILE A 203 -3.07 16.35 0.04
C ILE A 203 -1.61 15.88 -0.09
N LEU A 204 -1.20 14.94 0.77
CA LEU A 204 0.11 14.30 0.70
C LEU A 204 -0.06 12.82 0.30
N CYS A 205 0.67 12.39 -0.73
CA CYS A 205 0.72 11.00 -1.17
C CYS A 205 2.15 10.47 -1.01
N CYS A 206 2.37 9.52 -0.10
CA CYS A 206 3.68 8.90 0.13
C CYS A 206 3.53 7.55 0.88
N THR A 207 4.64 6.89 1.21
CA THR A 207 4.58 5.73 2.12
C THR A 207 4.29 6.19 3.55
N PRO A 208 3.63 5.35 4.39
CA PRO A 208 3.33 5.71 5.78
C PRO A 208 4.60 6.07 6.58
N SER A 209 5.68 5.31 6.42
CA SER A 209 6.96 5.59 7.09
C SER A 209 7.55 6.94 6.68
N TYR A 210 7.39 7.33 5.41
CA TYR A 210 7.85 8.64 4.96
C TYR A 210 6.95 9.78 5.47
N ALA A 211 5.64 9.55 5.58
CA ALA A 211 4.72 10.51 6.21
C ALA A 211 5.09 10.76 7.68
N ALA A 212 5.39 9.69 8.43
CA ALA A 212 5.86 9.80 9.82
C ALA A 212 7.17 10.60 9.90
N TYR A 213 8.13 10.32 9.01
CA TYR A 213 9.40 11.04 8.96
C TYR A 213 9.24 12.52 8.59
N ILE A 214 8.37 12.86 7.64
CA ILE A 214 8.03 14.26 7.34
C ILE A 214 7.43 14.94 8.58
N GLY A 215 6.52 14.27 9.29
CA GLY A 215 5.92 14.78 10.53
C GLY A 215 6.95 15.02 11.64
N GLU A 216 7.87 14.06 11.85
CA GLU A 216 8.99 14.18 12.79
C GLU A 216 9.86 15.42 12.45
N THR A 217 10.21 15.58 11.17
CA THR A 217 11.03 16.71 10.69
C THR A 217 10.30 18.04 10.86
N LEU A 218 9.00 18.11 10.55
CA LEU A 218 8.20 19.33 10.76
C LEU A 218 8.15 19.73 12.24
N LYS A 219 7.95 18.75 13.13
CA LYS A 219 7.96 18.97 14.59
C LYS A 219 9.33 19.50 15.06
N GLU A 220 10.44 18.95 14.56
CA GLU A 220 11.79 19.42 14.86
C GLU A 220 12.05 20.86 14.38
N GLN A 221 11.45 21.24 13.25
CA GLN A 221 11.51 22.61 12.71
C GLN A 221 10.55 23.58 13.44
N GLY A 222 9.79 23.10 14.45
CA GLY A 222 8.90 23.92 15.28
C GLY A 222 7.51 24.13 14.70
N TYR A 223 7.13 23.43 13.61
CA TYR A 223 5.77 23.47 13.09
C TYR A 223 4.80 22.73 14.04
N LYS A 224 3.62 23.30 14.20
CA LYS A 224 2.50 22.64 14.88
C LYS A 224 1.52 22.10 13.83
N PRO A 225 0.68 21.09 14.18
CA PRO A 225 -0.32 20.55 13.24
C PRO A 225 -1.21 21.61 12.58
N GLU A 226 -1.57 22.66 13.31
CA GLU A 226 -2.36 23.77 12.81
C GLU A 226 -1.63 24.69 11.80
N ASP A 227 -0.32 24.65 11.76
CA ASP A 227 0.51 25.44 10.83
C ASP A 227 0.69 24.70 9.48
N ILE A 228 0.36 23.40 9.43
CA ILE A 228 0.53 22.55 8.25
C ILE A 228 -0.70 22.67 7.35
N PRO A 229 -0.55 22.98 6.05
CA PRO A 229 -1.69 23.21 5.17
C PRO A 229 -2.45 21.92 4.77
N LEU A 230 -1.90 20.76 5.06
CA LEU A 230 -2.48 19.46 4.72
C LEU A 230 -3.84 19.23 5.38
N LYS A 231 -4.74 18.56 4.68
CA LYS A 231 -6.03 18.08 5.19
C LYS A 231 -6.17 16.56 5.13
N ALA A 232 -5.48 15.92 4.17
CA ALA A 232 -5.54 14.49 3.95
C ALA A 232 -4.18 13.93 3.53
N GLY A 233 -3.92 12.69 3.92
CA GLY A 233 -2.83 11.86 3.44
C GLY A 233 -3.34 10.60 2.79
N ILE A 234 -2.74 10.15 1.68
CA ILE A 234 -3.04 8.90 1.01
C ILE A 234 -1.76 8.06 1.02
N PHE A 235 -1.75 7.03 1.86
CA PHE A 235 -0.56 6.28 2.20
C PHE A 235 -0.70 4.81 1.84
N GLY A 236 0.39 4.16 1.41
CA GLY A 236 0.40 2.76 1.05
C GLY A 236 1.78 2.27 0.62
N ALA A 237 1.82 1.17 -0.12
CA ALA A 237 3.01 0.48 -0.59
C ALA A 237 3.79 -0.29 0.50
N GLU A 238 3.44 -0.14 1.77
CA GLU A 238 3.95 -0.91 2.89
C GLU A 238 2.85 -1.12 3.94
N PRO A 239 2.92 -2.20 4.75
CA PRO A 239 2.02 -2.38 5.88
C PRO A 239 2.24 -1.29 6.93
N TRP A 240 1.17 -0.86 7.58
CA TRP A 240 1.20 0.08 8.70
C TRP A 240 0.02 -0.14 9.65
N THR A 241 0.23 0.18 10.93
CA THR A 241 -0.73 -0.10 12.00
C THR A 241 -1.70 1.06 12.22
N GLU A 242 -2.78 0.82 12.98
CA GLU A 242 -3.70 1.89 13.38
C GLU A 242 -3.04 2.86 14.38
N GLU A 243 -2.10 2.38 15.18
CA GLU A 243 -1.29 3.20 16.07
C GLU A 243 -0.42 4.18 15.25
N MET A 244 0.24 3.68 14.19
CA MET A 244 1.01 4.53 13.28
C MET A 244 0.12 5.55 12.55
N ARG A 245 -1.09 5.15 12.15
CA ARG A 245 -2.10 6.06 11.57
C ARG A 245 -2.38 7.22 12.52
N LYS A 246 -2.69 6.92 13.79
CA LYS A 246 -2.98 7.94 14.80
C LYS A 246 -1.80 8.89 15.00
N GLY A 247 -0.58 8.37 15.11
CA GLY A 247 0.61 9.19 15.23
C GLY A 247 0.81 10.15 14.05
N ILE A 248 0.61 9.66 12.81
CA ILE A 248 0.67 10.50 11.61
C ILE A 248 -0.46 11.55 11.61
N GLU A 249 -1.70 11.14 11.91
CA GLU A 249 -2.86 12.06 11.96
C GLU A 249 -2.66 13.18 13.00
N GLU A 250 -2.14 12.84 14.17
CA GLU A 250 -1.86 13.79 15.25
C GLU A 250 -0.72 14.74 14.90
N THR A 251 0.37 14.21 14.34
CA THR A 251 1.57 15.01 14.03
C THR A 251 1.36 15.95 12.86
N LEU A 252 0.64 15.50 11.82
CA LEU A 252 0.39 16.29 10.61
C LEU A 252 -0.94 17.05 10.62
N GLY A 253 -1.82 16.81 11.59
CA GLY A 253 -3.14 17.44 11.66
C GLY A 253 -4.11 17.04 10.54
N ILE A 254 -4.00 15.82 10.02
CA ILE A 254 -4.71 15.32 8.84
C ILE A 254 -5.63 14.14 9.14
N LYS A 255 -6.36 13.70 8.11
CA LYS A 255 -6.89 12.33 8.01
C LYS A 255 -6.02 11.49 7.09
N ALA A 256 -5.65 10.28 7.51
CA ALA A 256 -4.74 9.37 6.82
C ALA A 256 -5.51 8.17 6.25
N TYR A 257 -5.50 8.03 4.93
CA TYR A 257 -6.22 7.00 4.19
C TYR A 257 -5.26 5.99 3.58
N ASP A 258 -5.65 4.72 3.63
CA ASP A 258 -4.88 3.64 3.02
C ASP A 258 -5.22 3.49 1.54
N ILE A 259 -4.19 3.15 0.74
CA ILE A 259 -4.33 2.80 -0.66
C ILE A 259 -3.50 1.54 -0.93
N TYR A 260 -4.15 0.54 -1.53
CA TYR A 260 -3.51 -0.74 -1.82
C TYR A 260 -3.33 -0.94 -3.33
N GLY A 261 -2.25 -1.60 -3.68
CA GLY A 261 -1.97 -2.07 -5.03
C GLY A 261 -0.59 -2.70 -5.16
N LEU A 262 -0.40 -3.39 -6.26
CA LEU A 262 0.84 -4.08 -6.62
C LEU A 262 1.24 -3.68 -8.03
N THR A 263 2.53 -3.54 -8.29
CA THR A 263 3.06 -3.29 -9.65
C THR A 263 2.58 -4.36 -10.63
N GLU A 264 2.49 -5.59 -10.16
CA GLU A 264 2.06 -6.75 -10.93
C GLU A 264 0.62 -6.59 -11.44
N THR A 265 -0.29 -6.08 -10.61
CA THR A 265 -1.70 -5.88 -11.02
C THR A 265 -1.87 -4.62 -11.87
N THR A 266 -1.57 -3.46 -11.30
CA THR A 266 -1.67 -2.16 -12.01
C THR A 266 -0.80 -1.11 -11.37
N GLY A 267 -0.66 -1.12 -10.03
CA GLY A 267 -0.05 -0.10 -9.18
C GLY A 267 -0.99 0.25 -8.03
N PRO A 268 -0.84 1.40 -7.38
CA PRO A 268 -1.77 1.87 -6.36
C PRO A 268 -3.18 2.07 -6.95
N GLY A 269 -4.20 1.91 -6.11
CA GLY A 269 -5.60 2.11 -6.50
C GLY A 269 -6.35 0.83 -6.85
N VAL A 270 -5.78 -0.37 -6.66
CA VAL A 270 -6.56 -1.62 -6.71
C VAL A 270 -7.67 -1.58 -5.64
N ALA A 271 -7.32 -1.08 -4.46
CA ALA A 271 -8.28 -0.77 -3.41
C ALA A 271 -7.90 0.53 -2.68
N PHE A 272 -8.89 1.20 -2.09
CA PHE A 272 -8.73 2.50 -1.42
C PHE A 272 -9.68 2.68 -0.25
N GLU A 273 -9.25 3.39 0.78
CA GLU A 273 -10.09 3.78 1.90
C GLU A 273 -10.98 4.99 1.58
N CYS A 274 -12.13 5.03 2.23
CA CYS A 274 -13.03 6.19 2.26
C CYS A 274 -12.97 6.89 3.63
N SER A 275 -13.80 7.94 3.80
CA SER A 275 -13.89 8.72 5.04
C SER A 275 -14.15 7.91 6.31
N GLU A 276 -14.69 6.71 6.18
CA GLU A 276 -15.04 5.85 7.31
C GLU A 276 -13.84 5.08 7.90
N GLN A 277 -12.73 4.97 7.16
CA GLN A 277 -11.51 4.28 7.59
C GLN A 277 -11.75 2.86 8.14
N THR A 278 -12.71 2.13 7.54
CA THR A 278 -13.14 0.78 7.99
C THR A 278 -12.78 -0.32 7.02
N GLY A 279 -11.72 -0.14 6.26
CA GLY A 279 -11.23 -1.01 5.20
C GLY A 279 -11.29 -0.36 3.83
N MET A 280 -10.58 -0.94 2.88
CA MET A 280 -10.38 -0.41 1.53
C MET A 280 -11.42 -1.00 0.57
N HIS A 281 -12.12 -0.16 -0.16
CA HIS A 281 -13.01 -0.55 -1.25
C HIS A 281 -12.18 -1.02 -2.45
N VAL A 282 -12.42 -2.24 -2.91
CA VAL A 282 -11.80 -2.77 -4.14
C VAL A 282 -12.47 -2.15 -5.36
N ASN A 283 -11.72 -1.75 -6.36
CA ASN A 283 -12.24 -1.32 -7.66
C ASN A 283 -12.75 -2.54 -8.45
N GLU A 284 -13.91 -3.05 -8.04
CA GLU A 284 -14.49 -4.34 -8.48
C GLU A 284 -14.85 -4.38 -9.96
N ASP A 285 -15.04 -3.25 -10.59
CA ASP A 285 -15.26 -3.16 -12.04
C ASP A 285 -13.99 -3.48 -12.86
N HIS A 286 -12.80 -3.43 -12.22
CA HIS A 286 -11.52 -3.72 -12.84
C HIS A 286 -10.80 -4.95 -12.26
N PHE A 287 -11.09 -5.27 -11.00
CA PHE A 287 -10.40 -6.34 -10.26
C PHE A 287 -11.42 -7.22 -9.53
N TYR A 288 -11.33 -8.51 -9.73
CA TYR A 288 -12.05 -9.48 -8.90
C TYR A 288 -11.13 -9.98 -7.79
N ALA A 289 -11.59 -9.90 -6.56
CA ALA A 289 -10.85 -10.33 -5.36
C ALA A 289 -11.40 -11.64 -4.82
N GLU A 290 -10.51 -12.60 -4.51
CA GLU A 290 -10.81 -13.84 -3.80
C GLU A 290 -9.96 -13.92 -2.53
N ILE A 291 -10.48 -14.62 -1.50
CA ILE A 291 -9.66 -15.10 -0.39
C ILE A 291 -9.55 -16.60 -0.51
N ILE A 292 -8.35 -17.13 -0.42
CA ILE A 292 -8.09 -18.57 -0.49
C ILE A 292 -7.36 -19.06 0.75
N ASP A 293 -7.52 -20.32 1.05
CA ASP A 293 -6.62 -21.03 1.94
C ASP A 293 -5.23 -21.12 1.28
N PRO A 294 -4.15 -20.63 1.93
CA PRO A 294 -2.84 -20.55 1.30
C PRO A 294 -2.21 -21.91 0.99
N ASP A 295 -2.63 -22.98 1.69
CA ASP A 295 -2.07 -24.33 1.55
C ASP A 295 -2.84 -25.15 0.52
N THR A 296 -4.18 -25.13 0.58
CA THR A 296 -5.04 -25.93 -0.31
C THR A 296 -5.43 -25.20 -1.60
N GLY A 297 -5.42 -23.86 -1.59
CA GLY A 297 -5.92 -23.03 -2.70
C GLY A 297 -7.45 -22.99 -2.82
N GLU A 298 -8.18 -23.54 -1.84
CA GLU A 298 -9.64 -23.47 -1.81
C GLU A 298 -10.12 -22.05 -1.53
N VAL A 299 -11.17 -21.61 -2.23
CA VAL A 299 -11.78 -20.29 -2.00
C VAL A 299 -12.53 -20.33 -0.67
N LEU A 300 -12.20 -19.39 0.20
CA LEU A 300 -12.81 -19.24 1.52
C LEU A 300 -14.05 -18.33 1.47
N PRO A 301 -15.03 -18.55 2.34
CA PRO A 301 -16.20 -17.70 2.48
C PRO A 301 -15.83 -16.26 2.85
N GLU A 302 -16.74 -15.32 2.53
CA GLU A 302 -16.62 -13.92 2.97
C GLU A 302 -16.51 -13.80 4.50
N GLY A 303 -15.58 -12.99 4.97
CA GLY A 303 -15.29 -12.79 6.39
C GLY A 303 -14.20 -13.72 6.94
N GLU A 304 -13.82 -14.75 6.21
CA GLU A 304 -12.71 -15.62 6.56
C GLU A 304 -11.36 -14.98 6.24
N LYS A 305 -10.34 -15.33 7.01
CA LYS A 305 -8.97 -14.89 6.81
C LYS A 305 -8.22 -15.87 5.92
N GLY A 306 -7.57 -15.36 4.87
CA GLY A 306 -6.75 -16.17 3.98
C GLY A 306 -5.87 -15.34 3.07
N GLU A 307 -5.27 -15.96 2.07
CA GLU A 307 -4.44 -15.29 1.07
C GLU A 307 -5.31 -14.57 0.05
N LEU A 308 -5.00 -13.30 -0.20
CA LEU A 308 -5.67 -12.48 -1.20
C LEU A 308 -5.20 -12.83 -2.61
N VAL A 309 -6.14 -13.00 -3.50
CA VAL A 309 -5.93 -13.29 -4.92
C VAL A 309 -6.67 -12.26 -5.77
N PHE A 310 -6.02 -11.74 -6.80
CA PHE A 310 -6.65 -10.83 -7.75
C PHE A 310 -6.71 -11.38 -9.17
N THR A 311 -7.82 -11.11 -9.83
CA THR A 311 -7.98 -11.27 -11.28
C THR A 311 -8.25 -9.92 -11.91
N SER A 312 -7.40 -9.52 -12.89
CA SER A 312 -7.63 -8.34 -13.72
C SER A 312 -8.74 -8.64 -14.73
N LEU A 313 -9.79 -7.81 -14.77
CA LEU A 313 -10.97 -8.07 -15.60
C LEU A 313 -10.92 -7.41 -16.99
N ASP A 314 -10.12 -6.33 -17.14
CA ASP A 314 -10.07 -5.54 -18.37
C ASP A 314 -8.72 -4.85 -18.63
N LYS A 315 -7.65 -5.30 -17.98
CA LYS A 315 -6.29 -4.87 -18.30
C LYS A 315 -5.84 -5.54 -19.59
N GLU A 316 -5.37 -4.74 -20.57
CA GLU A 316 -5.09 -5.23 -21.92
C GLU A 316 -3.68 -5.82 -22.05
N ALA A 317 -2.64 -5.03 -21.70
CA ALA A 317 -1.27 -5.40 -22.03
C ALA A 317 -0.68 -6.50 -21.16
N PHE A 318 -1.00 -6.50 -19.86
CA PHE A 318 -0.44 -7.43 -18.87
C PHE A 318 -1.52 -7.89 -17.90
N PRO A 319 -2.51 -8.64 -18.36
CA PRO A 319 -3.60 -9.13 -17.52
C PRO A 319 -3.14 -10.27 -16.61
N LEU A 320 -3.57 -10.25 -15.36
CA LEU A 320 -3.33 -11.34 -14.40
C LEU A 320 -4.64 -12.04 -14.06
N LEU A 321 -4.68 -13.36 -14.25
CA LEU A 321 -5.79 -14.22 -13.81
C LEU A 321 -5.38 -14.98 -12.56
N ARG A 322 -6.18 -14.89 -11.50
CA ARG A 322 -5.98 -15.56 -10.20
C ARG A 322 -4.55 -15.41 -9.64
N TYR A 323 -4.04 -14.18 -9.65
CA TYR A 323 -2.71 -13.90 -9.13
C TYR A 323 -2.68 -13.93 -7.61
N ARG A 324 -1.87 -14.83 -7.06
CA ARG A 324 -1.62 -14.99 -5.63
C ARG A 324 -0.70 -13.88 -5.14
N THR A 325 -1.24 -12.96 -4.32
CA THR A 325 -0.50 -11.79 -3.84
C THR A 325 0.45 -12.10 -2.69
N ARG A 326 0.22 -13.20 -2.00
CA ARG A 326 0.83 -13.58 -0.71
C ARG A 326 0.41 -12.70 0.47
N ASP A 327 -0.42 -11.69 0.26
CA ASP A 327 -0.95 -10.87 1.34
C ASP A 327 -2.09 -11.60 2.06
N ILE A 328 -2.05 -11.64 3.39
CA ILE A 328 -3.11 -12.21 4.22
C ILE A 328 -4.15 -11.13 4.51
N CYS A 329 -5.39 -11.40 4.15
CA CYS A 329 -6.47 -10.43 4.18
C CYS A 329 -7.82 -11.06 4.55
N VAL A 330 -8.84 -10.21 4.68
CA VAL A 330 -10.26 -10.56 4.83
C VAL A 330 -11.06 -9.69 3.87
N LEU A 331 -12.02 -10.26 3.17
CA LEU A 331 -12.99 -9.52 2.35
C LEU A 331 -14.33 -9.42 3.07
N SER A 332 -15.05 -8.30 2.89
CA SER A 332 -16.37 -8.08 3.48
C SER A 332 -17.26 -7.18 2.61
N ARG A 333 -18.49 -7.61 2.38
CA ARG A 333 -19.55 -6.82 1.72
C ARG A 333 -20.44 -6.07 2.72
N LYS A 334 -20.03 -5.96 3.98
CA LYS A 334 -20.75 -5.15 4.96
C LYS A 334 -20.92 -3.73 4.45
N LYS A 335 -22.17 -3.24 4.48
CA LYS A 335 -22.55 -1.90 4.01
C LYS A 335 -21.65 -0.84 4.67
N CYS A 336 -21.10 0.05 3.85
CA CYS A 336 -20.34 1.19 4.31
C CYS A 336 -21.22 2.43 4.40
N SER A 337 -21.09 3.21 5.47
CA SER A 337 -21.83 4.48 5.67
C SER A 337 -21.43 5.55 4.64
N CYS A 338 -20.29 5.41 3.97
CA CYS A 338 -19.90 6.26 2.85
C CYS A 338 -20.82 6.11 1.61
N GLY A 339 -21.68 5.08 1.58
CA GLY A 339 -22.62 4.80 0.50
C GLY A 339 -22.07 3.93 -0.64
N ARG A 340 -20.76 3.64 -0.69
CA ARG A 340 -20.18 2.70 -1.64
C ARG A 340 -20.64 1.28 -1.37
N THR A 341 -20.87 0.55 -2.43
CA THR A 341 -21.34 -0.86 -2.41
C THR A 341 -20.22 -1.85 -2.72
N LEU A 342 -19.07 -1.37 -3.14
CA LEU A 342 -17.89 -2.17 -3.47
C LEU A 342 -17.43 -3.02 -2.27
N VAL A 343 -16.97 -4.25 -2.54
CA VAL A 343 -16.40 -5.12 -1.51
C VAL A 343 -15.22 -4.40 -0.83
N LYS A 344 -15.14 -4.57 0.49
CA LYS A 344 -14.03 -4.02 1.26
C LYS A 344 -13.03 -5.13 1.60
N MET A 345 -11.75 -4.81 1.42
CA MET A 345 -10.66 -5.59 1.99
C MET A 345 -10.18 -4.94 3.29
N ALA A 346 -9.84 -5.76 4.27
CA ALA A 346 -9.12 -5.30 5.45
C ALA A 346 -7.69 -4.87 5.07
N LYS A 347 -7.00 -4.17 5.96
CA LYS A 347 -5.55 -3.99 5.80
C LYS A 347 -4.88 -5.36 5.74
N PRO A 348 -3.88 -5.56 4.86
CA PRO A 348 -3.07 -6.75 4.90
C PRO A 348 -2.47 -6.97 6.29
N MET A 349 -2.71 -8.16 6.87
CA MET A 349 -2.26 -8.51 8.21
C MET A 349 -0.83 -9.04 8.23
N GLY A 350 -0.20 -9.11 7.07
CA GLY A 350 1.14 -9.63 6.82
C GLY A 350 1.15 -10.35 5.48
N ARG A 351 2.31 -10.89 5.12
CA ARG A 351 2.49 -11.68 3.91
C ARG A 351 2.95 -13.08 4.27
N THR A 352 2.53 -14.06 3.49
CA THR A 352 3.02 -15.44 3.70
C THR A 352 4.51 -15.58 3.42
N ASP A 353 5.09 -14.69 2.58
CA ASP A 353 6.52 -14.67 2.24
C ASP A 353 7.37 -13.66 3.07
N ASP A 354 6.74 -12.74 3.82
CA ASP A 354 7.40 -11.87 4.81
C ASP A 354 7.28 -12.44 6.24
N MET A 355 6.57 -13.54 6.39
CA MET A 355 6.45 -14.26 7.65
C MET A 355 7.79 -14.93 7.97
N LEU A 356 8.36 -14.54 9.10
CA LEU A 356 9.57 -15.17 9.62
C LEU A 356 9.16 -16.39 10.44
N ILE A 357 9.63 -17.56 10.07
CA ILE A 357 9.54 -18.74 10.93
C ILE A 357 10.81 -18.76 11.79
N ILE A 358 10.65 -18.50 13.08
CA ILE A 358 11.75 -18.42 14.03
C ILE A 358 11.52 -19.46 15.13
N ARG A 359 12.36 -20.47 15.22
CA ARG A 359 12.21 -21.59 16.17
C ARG A 359 10.79 -22.22 16.15
N GLY A 360 10.20 -22.35 14.94
CA GLY A 360 8.85 -22.92 14.75
C GLY A 360 7.69 -21.96 15.06
N VAL A 361 7.95 -20.69 15.35
CA VAL A 361 6.93 -19.67 15.59
C VAL A 361 6.85 -18.73 14.39
N ASN A 362 5.64 -18.46 13.93
CA ASN A 362 5.36 -17.50 12.86
C ASN A 362 5.39 -16.08 13.42
N VAL A 363 6.33 -15.26 12.98
CA VAL A 363 6.52 -13.87 13.41
C VAL A 363 6.30 -12.93 12.25
N PHE A 364 5.42 -11.94 12.43
CA PHE A 364 5.18 -10.88 11.45
C PHE A 364 5.74 -9.55 11.95
N PRO A 365 6.43 -8.76 11.11
CA PRO A 365 6.96 -7.44 11.49
C PRO A 365 5.90 -6.49 12.08
N SER A 366 4.67 -6.55 11.57
CA SER A 366 3.55 -5.73 12.07
C SER A 366 3.19 -6.00 13.54
N GLN A 367 3.40 -7.24 14.03
CA GLN A 367 3.19 -7.55 15.44
C GLN A 367 4.21 -6.85 16.33
N ILE A 368 5.47 -6.80 15.89
CA ILE A 368 6.55 -6.09 16.60
C ILE A 368 6.25 -4.60 16.62
N GLU A 369 5.89 -4.00 15.47
CA GLU A 369 5.52 -2.59 15.37
C GLU A 369 4.37 -2.23 16.31
N THR A 370 3.34 -3.07 16.38
CA THR A 370 2.21 -2.88 17.31
C THR A 370 2.66 -2.83 18.77
N VAL A 371 3.60 -3.69 19.17
CA VAL A 371 4.14 -3.68 20.53
C VAL A 371 4.94 -2.40 20.79
N LEU A 372 5.83 -2.03 19.85
CA LEU A 372 6.67 -0.83 20.00
C LEU A 372 5.83 0.43 20.24
N LEU A 373 4.83 0.65 19.38
CA LEU A 373 3.95 1.82 19.48
C LEU A 373 3.13 1.83 20.78
N LYS A 374 2.67 0.66 21.27
CA LYS A 374 1.98 0.55 22.57
C LYS A 374 2.87 0.87 23.77
N GLU A 375 4.14 0.49 23.69
CA GLU A 375 5.13 0.76 24.72
C GLU A 375 5.76 2.16 24.61
N GLY A 376 5.27 3.01 23.67
CA GLY A 376 5.67 4.40 23.50
C GLY A 376 6.96 4.60 22.72
N TYR A 377 7.36 3.62 21.90
CA TYR A 377 8.47 3.76 20.96
C TYR A 377 7.97 4.15 19.57
N ASP A 378 8.79 4.89 18.83
CA ASP A 378 8.52 5.16 17.42
C ASP A 378 8.72 3.88 16.56
N PRO A 379 8.12 3.79 15.35
CA PRO A 379 8.22 2.61 14.49
C PRO A 379 9.58 2.52 13.76
N ASN A 380 10.65 2.90 14.44
CA ASN A 380 12.02 2.87 13.93
C ASN A 380 12.74 1.66 14.52
N TYR A 381 12.66 0.52 13.80
CA TYR A 381 13.21 -0.75 14.26
C TYR A 381 13.73 -1.60 13.11
N GLN A 382 14.57 -2.58 13.44
CA GLN A 382 15.04 -3.63 12.54
C GLN A 382 14.97 -4.98 13.23
N ILE A 383 14.49 -5.98 12.51
CA ILE A 383 14.47 -7.38 12.90
C ILE A 383 15.70 -8.03 12.27
N VAL A 384 16.56 -8.60 13.10
CA VAL A 384 17.74 -9.35 12.64
C VAL A 384 17.55 -10.81 13.01
N VAL A 385 17.55 -11.69 12.01
CA VAL A 385 17.49 -13.14 12.19
C VAL A 385 18.74 -13.76 11.64
N ASP A 386 19.36 -14.64 12.41
CA ASP A 386 20.54 -15.39 12.01
C ASP A 386 20.43 -16.83 12.49
N ARG A 387 21.32 -17.71 12.05
CA ARG A 387 21.38 -19.10 12.49
C ARG A 387 22.78 -19.41 13.02
N VAL A 388 22.86 -19.58 14.34
CA VAL A 388 24.11 -19.88 15.04
C VAL A 388 23.98 -21.25 15.69
N ASN A 389 24.91 -22.18 15.39
CA ASN A 389 24.90 -23.55 15.90
C ASN A 389 23.55 -24.27 15.73
N ASN A 390 22.94 -24.16 14.54
CA ASN A 390 21.63 -24.71 14.18
C ASN A 390 20.43 -24.14 14.95
N ASN A 391 20.62 -23.07 15.72
CA ASN A 391 19.55 -22.37 16.39
C ASN A 391 19.35 -20.97 15.78
N ASP A 392 18.11 -20.61 15.51
CA ASP A 392 17.77 -19.26 15.05
C ASP A 392 17.97 -18.25 16.17
N THR A 393 18.75 -17.19 15.93
CA THR A 393 18.78 -15.99 16.76
C THR A 393 17.68 -15.04 16.30
N PHE A 394 17.09 -14.33 17.23
CA PHE A 394 16.05 -13.38 16.96
C PHE A 394 16.32 -12.10 17.75
N GLU A 395 16.74 -11.07 17.04
CA GLU A 395 17.10 -9.77 17.61
C GLU A 395 16.21 -8.68 17.03
N VAL A 396 15.87 -7.70 17.83
CA VAL A 396 15.13 -6.51 17.42
C VAL A 396 15.87 -5.27 17.90
N ASN A 397 16.45 -4.54 16.96
CA ASN A 397 17.05 -3.23 17.24
C ASN A 397 15.93 -2.19 17.24
N VAL A 398 15.81 -1.41 18.30
CA VAL A 398 14.75 -0.41 18.46
C VAL A 398 15.39 0.92 18.79
N GLU A 399 15.00 1.95 18.08
CA GLU A 399 15.47 3.31 18.34
C GLU A 399 14.72 3.92 19.51
N MET A 400 15.45 4.44 20.49
CA MET A 400 14.87 5.22 21.59
C MET A 400 14.35 6.57 21.08
N THR A 401 13.25 7.05 21.64
CA THR A 401 12.84 8.44 21.44
C THR A 401 13.81 9.41 22.13
N GLN A 402 13.79 10.68 21.78
CA GLN A 402 14.62 11.70 22.47
C GLN A 402 14.31 11.78 23.95
N GLU A 403 13.06 11.57 24.35
CA GLU A 403 12.60 11.60 25.73
C GLU A 403 13.03 10.38 26.54
N GLN A 404 13.15 9.22 25.89
CA GLN A 404 13.59 7.96 26.48
C GLN A 404 15.11 7.81 26.51
N PHE A 405 15.82 8.62 25.74
CA PHE A 405 17.26 8.47 25.57
C PHE A 405 18.00 8.62 26.90
N THR A 406 18.78 7.62 27.24
CA THR A 406 19.66 7.58 28.40
C THR A 406 20.93 6.81 28.07
N ASP A 407 22.06 7.25 28.61
CA ASP A 407 23.35 6.56 28.53
C ASP A 407 23.60 5.66 29.77
N LYS A 408 22.65 5.64 30.70
CA LYS A 408 22.74 4.83 31.92
C LYS A 408 22.41 3.37 31.61
N VAL A 409 23.42 2.54 31.52
CA VAL A 409 23.33 1.13 31.15
C VAL A 409 22.25 0.35 31.92
N SER A 410 22.13 0.60 33.25
CA SER A 410 21.13 -0.08 34.09
C SER A 410 19.69 0.21 33.67
N ASP A 411 19.42 1.40 33.16
CA ASP A 411 18.07 1.80 32.74
C ASP A 411 17.79 1.27 31.33
N VAL A 412 18.76 1.32 30.40
CA VAL A 412 18.67 0.68 29.09
C VAL A 412 18.35 -0.81 29.21
N LEU A 413 19.10 -1.56 30.05
CA LEU A 413 18.85 -3.00 30.25
C LEU A 413 17.45 -3.31 30.82
N LYS A 414 16.92 -2.43 31.69
CA LYS A 414 15.53 -2.58 32.18
C LYS A 414 14.50 -2.38 31.07
N MET A 415 14.69 -1.36 30.25
CA MET A 415 13.82 -1.05 29.13
C MET A 415 13.85 -2.17 28.08
N GLU A 416 15.04 -2.67 27.71
CA GLU A 416 15.19 -3.80 26.79
C GLU A 416 14.48 -5.06 27.28
N LYS A 417 14.62 -5.36 28.58
CA LYS A 417 13.94 -6.50 29.21
C LYS A 417 12.42 -6.34 29.23
N ALA A 418 11.92 -5.15 29.54
CA ALA A 418 10.50 -4.85 29.54
C ALA A 418 9.91 -5.03 28.12
N LEU A 419 10.57 -4.48 27.11
CA LEU A 419 10.13 -4.54 25.72
C LEU A 419 10.21 -5.97 25.17
N SER A 420 11.27 -6.72 25.49
CA SER A 420 11.37 -8.15 25.14
C SER A 420 10.23 -8.97 25.75
N ASN A 421 9.82 -8.68 27.00
CA ASN A 421 8.69 -9.36 27.64
C ASN A 421 7.36 -8.97 26.97
N ALA A 422 7.15 -7.71 26.64
CA ALA A 422 5.95 -7.27 25.89
C ALA A 422 5.85 -7.95 24.53
N MET A 423 6.96 -8.05 23.80
CA MET A 423 7.02 -8.78 22.54
C MET A 423 6.74 -10.28 22.72
N LYS A 424 7.25 -10.90 23.78
CA LYS A 424 6.97 -12.31 24.09
C LYS A 424 5.48 -12.59 24.24
N ILE A 425 4.75 -11.70 24.90
CA ILE A 425 3.30 -11.84 25.12
C ILE A 425 2.57 -11.84 23.76
N MET A 426 2.98 -10.99 22.84
CA MET A 426 2.37 -10.87 21.51
C MET A 426 2.78 -12.00 20.57
N LEU A 427 4.07 -12.35 20.57
CA LEU A 427 4.66 -13.25 19.57
C LEU A 427 4.71 -14.71 20.01
N GLY A 428 4.62 -14.99 21.31
CA GLY A 428 4.86 -16.32 21.88
C GLY A 428 6.34 -16.72 21.94
N ILE A 429 7.27 -15.84 21.51
CA ILE A 429 8.71 -16.07 21.49
C ILE A 429 9.45 -14.80 21.94
N ASN A 430 10.58 -14.97 22.63
CA ASN A 430 11.42 -13.87 23.10
C ASN A 430 12.41 -13.42 22.03
N PRO A 431 12.38 -12.17 21.55
CA PRO A 431 13.51 -11.56 20.90
C PRO A 431 14.56 -11.08 21.92
N THR A 432 15.81 -10.99 21.52
CA THR A 432 16.80 -10.13 22.14
C THR A 432 16.55 -8.71 21.65
N VAL A 433 16.21 -7.79 22.55
CA VAL A 433 15.99 -6.39 22.18
C VAL A 433 17.27 -5.60 22.43
N HIS A 434 17.64 -4.75 21.48
CA HIS A 434 18.73 -3.80 21.59
C HIS A 434 18.19 -2.40 21.39
N LEU A 435 18.24 -1.57 22.40
CA LEU A 435 17.91 -0.16 22.30
C LEU A 435 19.11 0.62 21.76
N VAL A 436 18.89 1.35 20.67
CA VAL A 436 19.91 2.19 20.04
C VAL A 436 19.57 3.68 20.19
N ALA A 437 20.59 4.53 20.07
CA ALA A 437 20.41 5.97 20.20
C ALA A 437 19.45 6.53 19.13
N PRO A 438 18.77 7.66 19.39
CA PRO A 438 17.94 8.35 18.40
C PRO A 438 18.68 8.59 17.10
N LYS A 439 18.00 8.42 15.95
CA LYS A 439 18.54 8.59 14.59
C LYS A 439 19.66 7.62 14.18
N THR A 440 19.81 6.51 14.90
CA THR A 440 20.77 5.44 14.53
C THR A 440 20.26 4.58 13.38
N ILE A 441 18.96 4.31 13.34
CA ILE A 441 18.34 3.53 12.26
C ILE A 441 18.06 4.47 11.09
N ALA A 442 18.60 4.13 9.92
CA ALA A 442 18.45 4.94 8.71
C ALA A 442 16.95 5.11 8.36
N ARG A 443 16.53 6.35 8.14
CA ARG A 443 15.17 6.65 7.67
C ARG A 443 15.02 6.26 6.22
N SER A 444 13.88 5.68 5.89
CA SER A 444 13.56 5.34 4.51
C SER A 444 12.76 6.48 3.88
N GLU A 445 13.25 6.98 2.77
CA GLU A 445 12.53 7.94 1.92
C GLU A 445 11.58 7.23 0.93
N GLY A 446 11.46 5.91 1.09
CA GLY A 446 10.60 5.02 0.33
C GLY A 446 10.09 3.89 1.21
N LYS A 447 10.13 2.65 0.74
CA LYS A 447 9.71 1.47 1.52
C LYS A 447 10.73 1.15 2.61
N ALA A 448 10.29 1.03 3.87
CA ALA A 448 11.16 0.69 5.00
C ALA A 448 11.68 -0.75 4.90
N VAL A 449 12.99 -0.93 5.17
CA VAL A 449 13.63 -2.26 5.27
C VAL A 449 13.62 -2.66 6.74
N ARG A 450 12.64 -3.50 7.11
CA ARG A 450 12.43 -3.94 8.50
C ARG A 450 13.15 -5.25 8.85
N ILE A 451 13.48 -6.07 7.86
CA ILE A 451 14.00 -7.43 8.06
C ILE A 451 15.41 -7.54 7.49
N ILE A 452 16.32 -8.05 8.31
CA ILE A 452 17.67 -8.48 7.95
C ILE A 452 17.78 -9.97 8.29
N ASP A 453 17.42 -10.83 7.33
CA ASP A 453 17.57 -12.28 7.48
C ASP A 453 18.94 -12.72 6.97
N LYS A 454 19.83 -13.10 7.89
CA LYS A 454 21.19 -13.56 7.59
C LYS A 454 21.28 -15.07 7.44
N ARG A 455 20.17 -15.78 7.65
CA ARG A 455 20.17 -17.24 7.50
C ARG A 455 20.36 -17.59 6.03
N LYS A 456 21.31 -18.49 5.75
CA LYS A 456 21.41 -19.12 4.44
C LYS A 456 20.29 -20.17 4.38
N LEU A 457 19.15 -19.79 3.81
CA LEU A 457 18.09 -20.73 3.46
C LEU A 457 18.59 -21.45 2.19
N VAL A 458 18.82 -22.75 2.31
CA VAL A 458 19.26 -23.63 1.22
C VAL A 458 18.06 -23.95 0.34
#